data_a6aa9334eb9cf6294c1778a7c43f0710
#
_entry.id   a6aa9334eb9cf6294c1778a7c43f0710
#
_cell.length_a   1.000
_cell.length_b   1.000
_cell.length_c   1.000
_cell.angle_alpha   90.00
_cell.angle_beta   90.00
_cell.angle_gamma   90.00
#
_symmetry.space_group_name_H-M   'P 1'
#
loop_
_entity.id
_entity.type
_entity.pdbx_description
1 polymer ?
#
loop_
_entity_poly.entity_id
_entity_poly.type
_entity_poly.pdbx_seq_one_letter_code
_entity_poly.pdbx_strand_id
1 'polypeptide(L)'
;MTDADFILWLKSEGALRCVLVEAVASVSGSETTFYLSSRGYVTAGSDTPANTVYKPVITGGCVINERLSLDGSGASLAFSDVEIDNAAGDLDAWLGYIWRNREVRVYLGDMRWERADFRLMFDGIIDDLQARARNVLNLVIRDKLQRLNTPVTETTLGGSTANKDRLIPVLLGECHNIEPLLTNPATLEYQVHGGAMEDFIEVRDNGVVVSVTESVSTGKFTLSAALKGTITCSAQGDKPSTYSNTVSKLVQRLATGYGSDPFDSGDLDATNLSDFDTAHPQPVGVYLTERTNVLAVCQALAASVGAQVVMSATGLLRLIKLGLPASGTAVQVNDTTMVQKTLAISQRVPVRPSVRLGYCKNWTVQTALQTGIPAEHKDLYAKEWLTVTSTDGTVATAYKLSEEAAQEDTYLLKTTDAQTEADRRRDLRKVARTVYTCTNYADVMLAELGNAATLTSARFGLSGGVSGQIVAISRDLMAARVDIEVYT
;
A
#
# COMPACT_ATOMS: atom_id res chain seq x y z
N MET A 1 13.28 -1.33 26.53
CA MET A 1 12.70 0.00 26.92
C MET A 1 11.25 0.08 26.45
N THR A 2 10.31 0.59 27.29
CA THR A 2 8.90 0.81 26.88
C THR A 2 8.76 2.08 26.02
N ASP A 3 7.63 2.23 25.30
CA ASP A 3 7.33 3.44 24.52
C ASP A 3 7.29 4.70 25.39
N ALA A 4 6.69 4.59 26.58
CA ALA A 4 6.61 5.68 27.54
C ALA A 4 8.00 6.11 28.04
N ASP A 5 8.88 5.16 28.37
CA ASP A 5 10.24 5.44 28.81
C ASP A 5 11.05 6.11 27.70
N PHE A 6 10.90 5.65 26.46
CA PHE A 6 11.56 6.25 25.29
C PHE A 6 11.13 7.70 25.08
N ILE A 7 9.84 8.00 25.15
CA ILE A 7 9.32 9.38 25.02
C ILE A 7 9.81 10.25 26.19
N LEU A 8 9.80 9.74 27.43
CA LEU A 8 10.33 10.48 28.59
C LEU A 8 11.80 10.81 28.42
N TRP A 9 12.61 9.84 27.97
CA TRP A 9 14.01 10.07 27.67
C TRP A 9 14.18 11.11 26.55
N LEU A 10 13.42 10.98 25.46
CA LEU A 10 13.54 11.87 24.30
C LEU A 10 13.21 13.34 24.65
N LYS A 11 12.39 13.56 25.68
CA LYS A 11 12.03 14.88 26.23
C LYS A 11 13.03 15.40 27.24
N SER A 12 13.93 14.57 27.75
CA SER A 12 14.86 14.98 28.81
C SER A 12 15.95 15.90 28.27
N GLU A 13 16.31 16.91 29.04
CA GLU A 13 17.42 17.83 28.70
C GLU A 13 18.78 17.11 28.71
N GLY A 14 18.91 16.02 29.48
CA GLY A 14 20.10 15.21 29.54
C GLY A 14 20.25 14.16 28.44
N ALA A 15 19.36 14.05 27.52
CA ALA A 15 19.43 13.09 26.41
C ALA A 15 20.57 13.43 25.44
N LEU A 16 21.53 12.52 25.33
CA LEU A 16 22.58 12.60 24.32
C LEU A 16 22.15 11.84 23.06
N ARG A 17 21.16 12.41 22.36
CA ARG A 17 20.54 11.78 21.21
C ARG A 17 21.58 11.46 20.14
N CYS A 18 21.54 10.25 19.63
CA CYS A 18 22.37 9.76 18.55
C CYS A 18 21.52 8.99 17.56
N VAL A 19 21.60 9.38 16.29
CA VAL A 19 21.02 8.63 15.17
C VAL A 19 22.09 7.68 14.66
N LEU A 20 21.75 6.39 14.51
CA LEU A 20 22.59 5.39 13.88
C LEU A 20 21.94 4.96 12.57
N VAL A 21 22.75 4.80 11.53
CA VAL A 21 22.31 4.27 10.23
C VAL A 21 23.17 3.08 9.87
N GLU A 22 22.50 1.96 9.58
CA GLU A 22 23.10 0.75 9.03
C GLU A 22 22.65 0.65 7.58
N ALA A 23 23.57 0.84 6.64
CA ALA A 23 23.30 0.88 5.23
C ALA A 23 24.11 -0.18 4.49
N VAL A 24 23.47 -1.01 3.69
CA VAL A 24 24.13 -2.07 2.92
C VAL A 24 24.46 -1.56 1.52
N ALA A 25 25.63 -1.91 1.02
CA ALA A 25 25.98 -1.73 -0.40
C ALA A 25 26.76 -2.93 -0.91
N SER A 26 26.66 -3.19 -2.22
CA SER A 26 27.54 -4.17 -2.87
C SER A 26 28.84 -3.49 -3.30
N VAL A 27 29.94 -3.96 -2.69
CA VAL A 27 31.30 -3.50 -2.94
C VAL A 27 32.06 -4.62 -3.62
N SER A 28 32.45 -4.42 -4.87
CA SER A 28 33.14 -5.45 -5.66
C SER A 28 32.44 -6.81 -5.68
N GLY A 29 31.09 -6.81 -5.67
CA GLY A 29 30.26 -8.02 -5.71
C GLY A 29 29.98 -8.66 -4.33
N SER A 30 30.43 -8.06 -3.23
CA SER A 30 30.14 -8.53 -1.87
C SER A 30 29.27 -7.52 -1.12
N GLU A 31 28.24 -7.98 -0.43
CA GLU A 31 27.40 -7.13 0.42
C GLU A 31 28.20 -6.68 1.65
N THR A 32 28.22 -5.38 1.89
CA THR A 32 28.97 -4.75 2.99
C THR A 32 28.04 -3.79 3.72
N THR A 33 27.99 -3.88 5.05
CA THR A 33 27.25 -2.95 5.88
C THR A 33 28.10 -1.77 6.29
N PHE A 34 27.62 -0.58 6.05
CA PHE A 34 28.22 0.70 6.46
C PHE A 34 27.51 1.19 7.73
N TYR A 35 28.28 1.49 8.77
CA TYR A 35 27.81 1.92 10.07
C TYR A 35 28.09 3.41 10.24
N LEU A 36 27.03 4.22 10.26
CA LEU A 36 27.09 5.68 10.30
C LEU A 36 26.38 6.19 11.54
N SER A 37 26.81 7.34 12.05
CA SER A 37 26.20 7.98 13.22
C SER A 37 26.26 9.50 13.15
N SER A 38 25.38 10.14 13.92
CA SER A 38 25.36 11.60 14.06
C SER A 38 26.38 12.13 15.08
N ARG A 39 26.92 11.28 15.98
CA ARG A 39 27.79 11.71 17.09
C ARG A 39 29.01 10.83 17.33
N GLY A 40 29.20 9.77 16.57
CA GLY A 40 30.18 8.73 16.87
C GLY A 40 29.70 7.79 17.97
N TYR A 41 29.70 6.50 17.64
CA TYR A 41 29.24 5.46 18.55
C TYR A 41 30.06 4.20 18.31
N VAL A 42 30.39 3.48 19.37
CA VAL A 42 31.11 2.21 19.27
C VAL A 42 30.36 1.18 20.12
N THR A 43 30.01 0.08 19.49
CA THR A 43 29.33 -1.02 20.19
C THR A 43 30.27 -1.76 21.15
N ALA A 44 29.72 -2.26 22.23
CA ALA A 44 30.43 -3.12 23.18
C ALA A 44 30.75 -4.50 22.58
N GLY A 45 31.61 -5.25 23.19
CA GLY A 45 31.89 -6.64 22.80
C GLY A 45 30.71 -7.59 22.96
N SER A 46 29.72 -7.22 23.81
CA SER A 46 28.46 -7.94 24.02
C SER A 46 27.36 -7.57 23.05
N ASP A 47 27.52 -6.48 22.31
CA ASP A 47 26.50 -6.00 21.33
C ASP A 47 26.48 -6.82 20.05
N THR A 48 25.44 -6.64 19.29
CA THR A 48 25.34 -7.12 17.91
C THR A 48 25.06 -5.93 16.98
N PRO A 49 26.00 -5.57 16.08
CA PRO A 49 27.35 -6.14 15.88
C PRO A 49 28.31 -5.75 17.02
N ALA A 50 29.25 -6.64 17.35
CA ALA A 50 30.24 -6.41 18.44
C ALA A 50 31.40 -5.52 17.98
N ASN A 51 31.93 -4.68 18.88
CA ASN A 51 33.13 -3.85 18.69
C ASN A 51 33.12 -3.07 17.36
N THR A 52 31.95 -2.61 16.92
CA THR A 52 31.76 -1.93 15.63
C THR A 52 31.72 -0.43 15.80
N VAL A 53 32.47 0.28 14.97
CA VAL A 53 32.52 1.74 14.96
C VAL A 53 31.48 2.30 14.01
N TYR A 54 30.53 3.07 14.53
CA TYR A 54 29.63 3.90 13.73
C TYR A 54 30.29 5.26 13.48
N LYS A 55 30.66 5.53 12.23
CA LYS A 55 31.39 6.75 11.85
C LYS A 55 30.53 7.99 12.06
N PRO A 56 31.05 9.08 12.66
CA PRO A 56 30.32 10.31 12.92
C PRO A 56 30.23 11.21 11.67
N VAL A 57 29.57 10.74 10.63
CA VAL A 57 29.50 11.42 9.35
C VAL A 57 28.10 11.95 9.01
N ILE A 58 27.08 11.65 9.82
CA ILE A 58 25.73 12.17 9.60
C ILE A 58 25.65 13.60 10.10
N THR A 59 25.39 14.55 9.20
CA THR A 59 25.31 15.99 9.49
C THR A 59 23.90 16.55 9.44
N GLY A 60 22.98 15.87 8.75
CA GLY A 60 21.60 16.30 8.58
C GLY A 60 20.72 15.24 7.95
N GLY A 61 19.53 15.65 7.55
CA GLY A 61 18.52 14.73 7.03
C GLY A 61 17.89 13.89 8.13
N CYS A 62 17.68 12.59 7.86
CA CYS A 62 16.97 11.67 8.77
C CYS A 62 15.54 12.15 9.08
N VAL A 63 14.88 12.76 8.09
CA VAL A 63 13.48 13.17 8.14
C VAL A 63 12.65 12.14 7.40
N ILE A 64 11.87 11.35 8.14
CA ILE A 64 11.05 10.27 7.59
C ILE A 64 9.66 10.82 7.29
N ASN A 65 9.26 10.76 6.03
CA ASN A 65 7.97 11.30 5.54
C ASN A 65 7.06 10.17 5.10
N GLU A 66 5.85 10.15 5.64
CA GLU A 66 4.79 9.18 5.33
C GLU A 66 3.47 9.93 5.10
N ARG A 67 2.66 9.51 4.12
CA ARG A 67 1.39 10.19 3.80
C ARG A 67 0.36 9.22 3.22
N LEU A 68 -0.90 9.36 3.64
CA LEU A 68 -2.07 8.77 2.98
C LEU A 68 -2.63 9.72 1.93
N SER A 69 -3.12 9.17 0.84
CA SER A 69 -3.86 9.93 -0.17
C SER A 69 -5.29 10.18 0.31
N LEU A 70 -5.77 11.41 0.22
CA LEU A 70 -7.15 11.78 0.57
C LEU A 70 -8.14 11.52 -0.57
N ASP A 71 -7.67 11.38 -1.79
CA ASP A 71 -8.47 11.12 -2.98
C ASP A 71 -8.60 9.62 -3.34
N GLY A 72 -7.87 8.76 -2.62
CA GLY A 72 -7.88 7.32 -2.85
C GLY A 72 -6.92 6.84 -3.93
N SER A 73 -6.01 7.70 -4.42
CA SER A 73 -5.01 7.34 -5.44
C SER A 73 -3.91 6.37 -4.93
N GLY A 74 -4.00 5.94 -3.69
CA GLY A 74 -3.01 5.11 -3.01
C GLY A 74 -2.05 5.93 -2.15
N ALA A 75 -1.41 5.29 -1.17
CA ALA A 75 -0.42 5.94 -0.33
C ALA A 75 0.85 6.26 -1.12
N SER A 76 1.49 7.36 -0.79
CA SER A 76 2.83 7.65 -1.30
C SER A 76 3.85 6.77 -0.59
N LEU A 77 4.90 6.38 -1.32
CA LEU A 77 6.05 5.72 -0.72
C LEU A 77 6.67 6.64 0.33
N ALA A 78 6.98 6.11 1.52
CA ALA A 78 7.76 6.83 2.50
C ALA A 78 9.17 7.08 1.97
N PHE A 79 9.71 8.24 2.24
CA PHE A 79 11.05 8.60 1.81
C PHE A 79 11.77 9.42 2.88
N SER A 80 13.09 9.34 2.86
CA SER A 80 13.99 10.14 3.68
C SER A 80 15.29 10.38 2.93
N ASP A 81 16.09 11.27 3.47
CA ASP A 81 17.41 11.61 2.98
C ASP A 81 18.35 11.67 4.19
N VAL A 82 19.51 11.03 4.11
CA VAL A 82 20.56 11.10 5.14
C VAL A 82 21.73 11.88 4.56
N GLU A 83 22.01 13.03 5.13
CA GLU A 83 23.14 13.86 4.73
C GLU A 83 24.43 13.38 5.40
N ILE A 84 25.44 13.09 4.57
CA ILE A 84 26.73 12.51 4.97
C ILE A 84 27.83 13.49 4.64
N ASP A 85 28.63 13.87 5.65
CA ASP A 85 29.80 14.72 5.45
C ASP A 85 30.86 14.03 4.60
N ASN A 86 31.29 14.69 3.54
CA ASN A 86 32.37 14.27 2.66
C ASN A 86 33.31 15.44 2.33
N ALA A 87 33.51 16.38 3.27
CA ALA A 87 34.31 17.58 3.05
C ALA A 87 35.78 17.26 2.69
N ALA A 88 36.32 16.16 3.23
CA ALA A 88 37.66 15.68 2.92
C ALA A 88 37.76 14.86 1.62
N GLY A 89 36.63 14.40 1.06
CA GLY A 89 36.60 13.53 -0.12
C GLY A 89 36.90 12.04 0.17
N ASP A 90 36.99 11.67 1.44
CA ASP A 90 37.38 10.31 1.87
C ASP A 90 36.28 9.26 1.51
N LEU A 91 35.07 9.71 1.19
CA LEU A 91 33.94 8.85 0.83
C LEU A 91 33.62 8.86 -0.67
N ASP A 92 34.44 9.50 -1.51
CA ASP A 92 34.18 9.58 -2.96
C ASP A 92 34.08 8.19 -3.60
N ALA A 93 34.82 7.21 -3.09
CA ALA A 93 34.75 5.81 -3.56
C ALA A 93 33.33 5.21 -3.41
N TRP A 94 32.50 5.70 -2.49
CA TRP A 94 31.16 5.19 -2.26
C TRP A 94 30.22 5.43 -3.44
N LEU A 95 30.47 6.45 -4.26
CA LEU A 95 29.72 6.73 -5.48
C LEU A 95 29.85 5.61 -6.54
N GLY A 96 30.89 4.78 -6.42
CA GLY A 96 31.10 3.62 -7.29
C GLY A 96 30.48 2.33 -6.77
N TYR A 97 29.91 2.31 -5.58
CA TYR A 97 29.26 1.13 -5.01
C TYR A 97 27.80 1.01 -5.45
N ILE A 98 27.25 -0.22 -5.39
CA ILE A 98 25.84 -0.43 -5.74
C ILE A 98 25.01 -0.38 -4.47
N TRP A 99 24.33 0.73 -4.26
CA TRP A 99 23.46 1.00 -3.09
C TRP A 99 22.01 0.62 -3.35
N ARG A 100 21.54 0.75 -4.58
CA ARG A 100 20.14 0.64 -4.94
C ARG A 100 19.53 -0.69 -4.54
N ASN A 101 18.30 -0.62 -3.96
CA ASN A 101 17.53 -1.77 -3.48
C ASN A 101 18.20 -2.59 -2.38
N ARG A 102 19.19 -2.02 -1.66
CA ARG A 102 19.79 -2.64 -0.49
C ARG A 102 19.16 -2.10 0.77
N GLU A 103 19.27 -2.90 1.81
CA GLU A 103 18.68 -2.65 3.13
C GLU A 103 19.28 -1.40 3.81
N VAL A 104 18.42 -0.64 4.47
CA VAL A 104 18.84 0.46 5.34
C VAL A 104 17.97 0.48 6.58
N ARG A 105 18.60 0.62 7.73
CA ARG A 105 17.92 0.77 9.00
C ARG A 105 18.42 2.02 9.73
N VAL A 106 17.47 2.79 10.26
CA VAL A 106 17.76 4.01 11.03
C VAL A 106 17.28 3.83 12.45
N TYR A 107 18.14 4.11 13.40
CA TYR A 107 17.87 3.97 14.82
C TYR A 107 18.06 5.29 15.55
N LEU A 108 17.32 5.47 16.63
CA LEU A 108 17.45 6.63 17.53
C LEU A 108 17.64 6.14 18.97
N GLY A 109 18.64 6.69 19.65
CA GLY A 109 18.94 6.34 21.04
C GLY A 109 19.87 7.33 21.70
N ASP A 110 20.31 7.00 22.91
CA ASP A 110 21.32 7.76 23.64
C ASP A 110 22.70 7.16 23.37
N MET A 111 23.68 7.99 23.13
CA MET A 111 25.06 7.52 22.89
C MET A 111 25.68 6.75 24.05
N ARG A 112 25.04 6.74 25.23
CA ARG A 112 25.45 6.00 26.42
C ARG A 112 24.80 4.62 26.54
N TRP A 113 23.81 4.32 25.66
CA TRP A 113 23.08 3.06 25.69
C TRP A 113 23.83 1.95 24.97
N GLU A 114 23.51 0.71 25.31
CA GLU A 114 23.88 -0.44 24.50
C GLU A 114 23.16 -0.40 23.15
N ARG A 115 23.74 -1.03 22.13
CA ARG A 115 23.16 -1.02 20.77
C ARG A 115 21.72 -1.56 20.74
N ALA A 116 21.43 -2.57 21.56
CA ALA A 116 20.12 -3.20 21.65
C ALA A 116 19.01 -2.27 22.18
N ASP A 117 19.37 -1.21 22.89
CA ASP A 117 18.42 -0.24 23.44
C ASP A 117 18.06 0.88 22.45
N PHE A 118 18.81 1.02 21.36
CA PHE A 118 18.48 1.94 20.30
C PHE A 118 17.20 1.49 19.59
N ARG A 119 16.24 2.41 19.46
CA ARG A 119 14.96 2.13 18.83
C ARG A 119 15.05 2.23 17.32
N LEU A 120 14.53 1.22 16.64
CA LEU A 120 14.34 1.24 15.18
C LEU A 120 13.27 2.29 14.83
N MET A 121 13.65 3.27 14.02
CA MET A 121 12.79 4.36 13.58
C MET A 121 12.43 4.26 12.09
N PHE A 122 13.26 3.57 11.31
CA PHE A 122 13.01 3.30 9.91
C PHE A 122 13.70 2.01 9.49
N ASP A 123 12.96 1.17 8.74
CA ASP A 123 13.48 -0.02 8.06
C ASP A 123 12.98 0.00 6.62
N GLY A 124 13.90 0.13 5.68
CA GLY A 124 13.59 0.31 4.27
C GLY A 124 14.72 -0.09 3.36
N ILE A 125 14.72 0.50 2.17
CA ILE A 125 15.73 0.27 1.14
C ILE A 125 16.37 1.58 0.68
N ILE A 126 17.56 1.47 0.14
CA ILE A 126 18.28 2.59 -0.46
C ILE A 126 17.81 2.73 -1.92
N ASP A 127 17.41 3.95 -2.30
CA ASP A 127 17.10 4.30 -3.68
C ASP A 127 18.35 4.69 -4.45
N ASP A 128 19.20 5.55 -3.84
CA ASP A 128 20.42 6.04 -4.48
C ASP A 128 21.38 6.67 -3.46
N LEU A 129 22.66 6.80 -3.84
CA LEU A 129 23.63 7.67 -3.18
C LEU A 129 24.02 8.80 -4.13
N GLN A 130 23.71 10.03 -3.77
CA GLN A 130 23.90 11.21 -4.61
C GLN A 130 24.92 12.18 -4.01
N ALA A 131 25.66 12.89 -4.85
CA ALA A 131 26.52 14.01 -4.45
C ALA A 131 25.83 15.31 -4.89
N ARG A 132 24.88 15.83 -4.09
CA ARG A 132 24.15 17.06 -4.40
C ARG A 132 24.97 18.33 -4.18
N ALA A 133 26.01 18.24 -3.37
CA ALA A 133 26.98 19.30 -3.15
C ALA A 133 28.38 18.70 -3.04
N ARG A 134 29.42 19.51 -3.26
CA ARG A 134 30.81 19.04 -3.27
C ARG A 134 31.23 18.31 -1.97
N ASN A 135 30.73 18.76 -0.85
CA ASN A 135 31.15 18.29 0.47
C ASN A 135 30.12 17.36 1.15
N VAL A 136 29.05 17.00 0.45
CA VAL A 136 27.93 16.25 1.04
C VAL A 136 27.51 15.13 0.11
N LEU A 137 27.41 13.93 0.65
CA LEU A 137 26.71 12.82 0.02
C LEU A 137 25.32 12.69 0.63
N ASN A 138 24.34 12.38 -0.19
CA ASN A 138 22.95 12.18 0.21
C ASN A 138 22.57 10.74 -0.03
N LEU A 139 22.34 9.96 1.03
CA LEU A 139 21.78 8.62 0.95
C LEU A 139 20.27 8.75 0.91
N VAL A 140 19.68 8.55 -0.26
CA VAL A 140 18.23 8.61 -0.48
C VAL A 140 17.65 7.26 -0.13
N ILE A 141 16.71 7.23 0.82
CA ILE A 141 16.09 6.00 1.31
C ILE A 141 14.58 6.01 1.08
N ARG A 142 14.01 4.83 0.86
CA ARG A 142 12.57 4.60 0.63
C ARG A 142 12.06 3.42 1.44
N ASP A 143 10.77 3.32 1.59
CA ASP A 143 10.15 2.13 2.16
C ASP A 143 10.25 0.91 1.23
N LYS A 144 10.00 -0.27 1.80
CA LYS A 144 10.10 -1.54 1.09
C LYS A 144 9.01 -1.75 0.04
N LEU A 145 7.92 -0.96 0.00
CA LEU A 145 6.88 -1.08 -1.03
C LEU A 145 7.45 -0.96 -2.45
N GLN A 146 8.58 -0.26 -2.60
CA GLN A 146 9.27 -0.17 -3.88
C GLN A 146 9.66 -1.55 -4.45
N ARG A 147 9.90 -2.57 -3.62
CA ARG A 147 10.18 -3.96 -4.05
C ARG A 147 9.01 -4.56 -4.82
N LEU A 148 7.77 -4.18 -4.46
CA LEU A 148 6.55 -4.62 -5.13
C LEU A 148 6.28 -3.88 -6.45
N ASN A 149 7.10 -2.91 -6.83
CA ASN A 149 6.97 -2.20 -8.10
C ASN A 149 7.57 -3.00 -9.27
N THR A 150 7.29 -4.29 -9.27
CA THR A 150 7.69 -5.28 -10.29
C THR A 150 6.44 -5.98 -10.84
N PRO A 151 6.48 -6.49 -12.09
CA PRO A 151 5.32 -7.14 -12.69
C PRO A 151 4.85 -8.37 -11.91
N VAL A 152 3.53 -8.58 -11.83
CA VAL A 152 2.93 -9.78 -11.23
C VAL A 152 3.39 -11.04 -11.97
N THR A 153 3.46 -10.98 -13.30
CA THR A 153 3.97 -12.06 -14.14
C THR A 153 4.67 -11.50 -15.37
N GLU A 154 5.72 -12.19 -15.82
CA GLU A 154 6.40 -11.97 -17.09
C GLU A 154 6.47 -13.28 -17.91
N THR A 155 5.89 -14.36 -17.36
CA THR A 155 5.90 -15.68 -17.99
C THR A 155 4.94 -15.69 -19.18
N THR A 156 5.49 -15.92 -20.36
CA THR A 156 4.71 -16.10 -21.59
C THR A 156 4.34 -17.56 -21.80
N LEU A 157 3.34 -17.82 -22.64
CA LEU A 157 2.92 -19.18 -22.98
C LEU A 157 4.06 -20.01 -23.60
N GLY A 158 4.90 -19.37 -24.42
CA GLY A 158 5.96 -20.05 -25.15
C GLY A 158 5.48 -21.01 -26.23
N GLY A 159 6.36 -21.90 -26.68
CA GLY A 159 6.03 -22.91 -27.70
C GLY A 159 5.94 -22.32 -29.11
N SER A 160 5.07 -22.92 -29.96
CA SER A 160 4.96 -22.59 -31.39
C SER A 160 3.57 -22.11 -31.82
N THR A 161 2.63 -21.92 -30.89
CA THR A 161 1.29 -21.44 -31.18
C THR A 161 1.27 -19.94 -31.51
N ALA A 162 0.19 -19.45 -32.13
CA ALA A 162 0.01 -18.02 -32.38
C ALA A 162 0.05 -17.16 -31.10
N ASN A 163 -0.30 -17.74 -29.95
CA ASN A 163 -0.37 -17.07 -28.65
C ASN A 163 0.93 -17.19 -27.82
N LYS A 164 2.02 -17.71 -28.40
CA LYS A 164 3.30 -17.98 -27.69
C LYS A 164 3.85 -16.80 -26.89
N ASP A 165 3.63 -15.58 -27.34
CA ASP A 165 4.13 -14.35 -26.74
C ASP A 165 3.12 -13.72 -25.74
N ARG A 166 1.89 -14.30 -25.61
CA ARG A 166 0.90 -13.85 -24.64
C ARG A 166 1.31 -14.28 -23.23
N LEU A 167 1.12 -13.41 -22.25
CA LEU A 167 1.34 -13.75 -20.84
C LEU A 167 0.37 -14.82 -20.39
N ILE A 168 0.86 -15.74 -19.55
CA ILE A 168 0.00 -16.67 -18.83
C ILE A 168 -0.85 -15.84 -17.85
N PRO A 169 -2.19 -15.96 -17.91
CA PRO A 169 -3.06 -15.16 -17.05
C PRO A 169 -2.88 -15.46 -15.57
N VAL A 170 -3.13 -14.45 -14.73
CA VAL A 170 -3.21 -14.60 -13.29
C VAL A 170 -4.61 -14.19 -12.84
N LEU A 171 -5.33 -15.14 -12.23
CA LEU A 171 -6.65 -14.95 -11.66
C LEU A 171 -6.56 -15.04 -10.14
N LEU A 172 -6.97 -14.01 -9.44
CA LEU A 172 -6.98 -13.94 -7.98
C LEU A 172 -8.39 -13.61 -7.49
N GLY A 173 -8.86 -14.31 -6.45
CA GLY A 173 -10.24 -14.19 -5.99
C GLY A 173 -11.25 -14.71 -7.03
N GLU A 174 -12.42 -14.09 -7.14
CA GLU A 174 -13.50 -14.51 -8.05
C GLU A 174 -13.70 -13.47 -9.16
N CYS A 175 -13.68 -13.92 -10.42
CA CYS A 175 -13.92 -13.06 -11.57
C CYS A 175 -14.94 -13.69 -12.51
N HIS A 176 -15.75 -12.80 -13.13
CA HIS A 176 -16.82 -13.20 -14.03
C HIS A 176 -16.55 -12.76 -15.46
N ASN A 177 -16.90 -13.64 -16.40
CA ASN A 177 -16.86 -13.39 -17.84
C ASN A 177 -15.47 -12.96 -18.33
N ILE A 178 -14.41 -13.62 -17.84
CA ILE A 178 -13.02 -13.42 -18.32
C ILE A 178 -12.82 -14.10 -19.68
N GLU A 179 -11.94 -13.56 -20.51
CA GLU A 179 -11.51 -14.19 -21.76
C GLU A 179 -10.29 -15.10 -21.47
N PRO A 180 -10.43 -16.45 -21.58
CA PRO A 180 -9.33 -17.37 -21.30
C PRO A 180 -8.31 -17.38 -22.43
N LEU A 181 -7.05 -17.66 -22.12
CA LEU A 181 -5.97 -17.81 -23.09
C LEU A 181 -6.06 -19.16 -23.81
N LEU A 182 -6.25 -19.20 -25.13
CA LEU A 182 -6.13 -20.42 -25.93
C LEU A 182 -4.67 -20.88 -25.96
N THR A 183 -4.36 -21.99 -25.29
CA THR A 183 -3.01 -22.53 -25.17
C THR A 183 -2.70 -23.54 -26.26
N ASN A 184 -3.67 -24.38 -26.64
CA ASN A 184 -3.52 -25.40 -27.66
C ASN A 184 -4.74 -25.45 -28.59
N PRO A 185 -4.61 -24.93 -29.83
CA PRO A 185 -5.72 -24.96 -30.79
C PRO A 185 -6.11 -26.39 -31.25
N ALA A 186 -5.18 -27.35 -31.24
CA ALA A 186 -5.45 -28.71 -31.69
C ALA A 186 -6.32 -29.51 -30.70
N THR A 187 -6.15 -29.25 -29.41
CA THR A 187 -6.91 -29.88 -28.33
C THR A 187 -8.00 -28.99 -27.77
N LEU A 188 -8.11 -27.73 -28.24
CA LEU A 188 -9.04 -26.71 -27.73
C LEU A 188 -8.84 -26.47 -26.23
N GLU A 189 -7.57 -26.43 -25.80
CA GLU A 189 -7.19 -26.18 -24.40
C GLU A 189 -7.07 -24.67 -24.15
N TYR A 190 -7.71 -24.23 -23.08
CA TYR A 190 -7.69 -22.85 -22.60
C TYR A 190 -7.13 -22.77 -21.20
N GLN A 191 -6.48 -21.63 -20.87
CA GLN A 191 -5.91 -21.37 -19.56
C GLN A 191 -6.45 -20.06 -18.99
N VAL A 192 -6.83 -20.07 -17.71
CA VAL A 192 -7.33 -18.90 -16.97
C VAL A 192 -6.38 -18.48 -15.83
N HIS A 193 -5.50 -19.40 -15.40
CA HIS A 193 -4.55 -19.16 -14.33
C HIS A 193 -3.27 -19.98 -14.53
N GLY A 194 -2.13 -19.45 -14.07
CA GLY A 194 -0.82 -20.10 -14.23
C GLY A 194 -0.52 -21.25 -13.26
N GLY A 195 -1.46 -21.65 -12.42
CA GLY A 195 -1.27 -22.67 -11.40
C GLY A 195 -2.58 -23.28 -10.92
N ALA A 196 -2.54 -23.87 -9.71
CA ALA A 196 -3.75 -24.41 -9.09
C ALA A 196 -4.74 -23.29 -8.74
N MET A 197 -6.02 -23.54 -8.97
CA MET A 197 -7.12 -22.63 -8.69
C MET A 197 -8.23 -23.33 -7.91
N GLU A 198 -9.20 -22.57 -7.39
CA GLU A 198 -10.29 -23.12 -6.60
C GLU A 198 -11.30 -23.85 -7.47
N ASP A 199 -11.92 -23.14 -8.45
CA ASP A 199 -13.04 -23.71 -9.19
C ASP A 199 -13.28 -22.97 -10.52
N PHE A 200 -13.90 -23.67 -11.49
CA PHE A 200 -14.55 -23.11 -12.66
C PHE A 200 -16.05 -23.00 -12.37
N ILE A 201 -16.58 -21.79 -12.28
CA ILE A 201 -18.01 -21.57 -12.05
C ILE A 201 -18.81 -21.94 -13.28
N GLU A 202 -18.38 -21.43 -14.46
CA GLU A 202 -18.99 -21.73 -15.75
C GLU A 202 -18.12 -21.27 -16.92
N VAL A 203 -18.27 -21.96 -18.06
CA VAL A 203 -17.70 -21.54 -19.35
C VAL A 203 -18.84 -21.30 -20.33
N ARG A 204 -18.74 -20.25 -21.15
CA ARG A 204 -19.77 -19.80 -22.07
C ARG A 204 -19.22 -19.55 -23.49
N ASP A 205 -20.06 -19.82 -24.50
CA ASP A 205 -19.87 -19.43 -25.89
C ASP A 205 -20.90 -18.35 -26.26
N ASN A 206 -20.49 -17.13 -26.52
CA ASN A 206 -21.38 -15.99 -26.77
C ASN A 206 -22.57 -15.93 -25.79
N GLY A 207 -22.27 -16.11 -24.48
CA GLY A 207 -23.24 -16.04 -23.40
C GLY A 207 -23.97 -17.36 -23.07
N VAL A 208 -23.87 -18.42 -23.87
CA VAL A 208 -24.50 -19.72 -23.62
C VAL A 208 -23.52 -20.65 -22.88
N VAL A 209 -23.98 -21.24 -21.79
CA VAL A 209 -23.16 -22.19 -21.01
C VAL A 209 -22.81 -23.42 -21.83
N VAL A 210 -21.55 -23.82 -21.81
CA VAL A 210 -21.03 -25.00 -22.50
C VAL A 210 -20.32 -25.92 -21.52
N SER A 211 -20.41 -27.24 -21.77
CA SER A 211 -19.72 -28.24 -20.96
C SER A 211 -18.25 -28.34 -21.37
N VAL A 212 -17.36 -28.42 -20.39
CA VAL A 212 -15.92 -28.51 -20.58
C VAL A 212 -15.31 -29.62 -19.71
N THR A 213 -14.09 -30.02 -20.02
CA THR A 213 -13.28 -30.85 -19.14
C THR A 213 -12.31 -29.96 -18.39
N GLU A 214 -12.45 -29.86 -17.08
CA GLU A 214 -11.72 -28.96 -16.19
C GLU A 214 -10.47 -29.61 -15.61
N SER A 215 -9.42 -28.78 -15.41
CA SER A 215 -8.20 -29.12 -14.68
C SER A 215 -7.85 -27.99 -13.72
N VAL A 216 -8.49 -27.98 -12.54
CA VAL A 216 -8.29 -26.95 -11.51
C VAL A 216 -6.85 -26.90 -10.98
N SER A 217 -6.13 -28.03 -11.03
CA SER A 217 -4.72 -28.10 -10.59
C SER A 217 -3.75 -27.35 -11.52
N THR A 218 -4.17 -27.06 -12.74
CA THR A 218 -3.37 -26.38 -13.77
C THR A 218 -3.99 -25.08 -14.26
N GLY A 219 -5.17 -24.72 -13.76
CA GLY A 219 -5.93 -23.55 -14.20
C GLY A 219 -6.37 -23.60 -15.66
N LYS A 220 -6.70 -24.80 -16.17
CA LYS A 220 -7.02 -25.05 -17.57
C LYS A 220 -8.35 -25.78 -17.75
N PHE A 221 -8.96 -25.62 -18.93
CA PHE A 221 -10.07 -26.45 -19.36
C PHE A 221 -9.96 -26.77 -20.85
N THR A 222 -10.65 -27.79 -21.29
CA THR A 222 -10.68 -28.24 -22.69
C THR A 222 -12.13 -28.31 -23.20
N LEU A 223 -12.39 -27.77 -24.39
CA LEU A 223 -13.67 -27.91 -25.08
C LEU A 223 -13.73 -29.23 -25.84
N SER A 224 -14.92 -29.87 -25.87
CA SER A 224 -15.14 -31.11 -26.63
C SER A 224 -15.26 -30.88 -28.15
N ALA A 225 -15.58 -29.66 -28.57
CA ALA A 225 -15.70 -29.26 -29.98
C ALA A 225 -15.34 -27.78 -30.16
N ALA A 226 -14.86 -27.43 -31.35
CA ALA A 226 -14.62 -26.03 -31.72
C ALA A 226 -15.90 -25.23 -31.75
N LEU A 227 -15.96 -24.15 -31.01
CA LEU A 227 -17.07 -23.20 -30.95
C LEU A 227 -16.76 -21.99 -31.85
N LYS A 228 -17.78 -21.25 -32.24
CA LYS A 228 -17.63 -20.14 -33.19
C LYS A 228 -17.71 -18.75 -32.55
N GLY A 229 -18.12 -18.73 -31.29
CA GLY A 229 -18.31 -17.48 -30.57
C GLY A 229 -17.10 -17.11 -29.70
N THR A 230 -17.25 -16.04 -28.94
CA THR A 230 -16.30 -15.63 -27.91
C THR A 230 -16.46 -16.54 -26.68
N ILE A 231 -15.39 -17.23 -26.33
CA ILE A 231 -15.36 -18.07 -25.15
C ILE A 231 -15.04 -17.20 -23.94
N THR A 232 -15.89 -17.27 -22.92
CA THR A 232 -15.68 -16.60 -21.64
C THR A 232 -15.85 -17.59 -20.50
N CYS A 233 -15.21 -17.28 -19.37
CA CYS A 233 -15.22 -18.11 -18.18
C CYS A 233 -15.49 -17.26 -16.94
N SER A 234 -16.25 -17.78 -15.99
CA SER A 234 -16.37 -17.28 -14.63
C SER A 234 -15.67 -18.26 -13.72
N ALA A 235 -14.77 -17.81 -12.86
CA ALA A 235 -13.93 -18.73 -12.09
C ALA A 235 -13.42 -18.11 -10.77
N GLN A 236 -13.05 -19.00 -9.85
CA GLN A 236 -12.37 -18.69 -8.58
C GLN A 236 -10.90 -19.09 -8.71
N GLY A 237 -10.00 -18.11 -8.58
CA GLY A 237 -8.60 -18.23 -8.96
C GLY A 237 -7.69 -18.81 -7.89
N ASP A 238 -6.48 -18.40 -7.93
CA ASP A 238 -5.27 -18.84 -7.21
C ASP A 238 -5.53 -19.54 -5.87
N LYS A 239 -5.10 -20.79 -5.78
CA LYS A 239 -5.21 -21.66 -4.60
C LYS A 239 -3.90 -22.40 -4.36
N PRO A 240 -2.85 -21.74 -3.83
CA PRO A 240 -1.59 -22.42 -3.53
C PRO A 240 -1.75 -23.51 -2.46
N SER A 241 -2.60 -23.31 -1.48
CA SER A 241 -3.04 -24.30 -0.46
C SER A 241 -4.49 -24.05 -0.06
N THR A 242 -4.87 -22.80 0.18
CA THR A 242 -6.21 -22.38 0.59
C THR A 242 -6.66 -21.24 -0.31
N TYR A 243 -7.89 -21.33 -0.80
CA TYR A 243 -8.51 -20.26 -1.57
C TYR A 243 -8.78 -19.03 -0.70
N SER A 244 -8.57 -17.87 -1.30
CA SER A 244 -8.81 -16.57 -0.66
C SER A 244 -9.37 -15.58 -1.67
N ASN A 245 -10.31 -14.74 -1.22
CA ASN A 245 -10.98 -13.76 -2.06
C ASN A 245 -11.25 -12.43 -1.34
N THR A 246 -10.64 -12.20 -0.17
CA THR A 246 -10.74 -10.90 0.53
C THR A 246 -9.55 -10.00 0.20
N VAL A 247 -9.73 -8.69 0.34
CA VAL A 247 -8.68 -7.70 0.03
C VAL A 247 -7.39 -7.99 0.79
N SER A 248 -7.48 -8.23 2.11
CA SER A 248 -6.30 -8.46 2.95
C SER A 248 -5.53 -9.71 2.50
N LYS A 249 -6.24 -10.82 2.26
CA LYS A 249 -5.62 -12.09 1.84
C LYS A 249 -5.01 -12.01 0.45
N LEU A 250 -5.68 -11.32 -0.50
CA LEU A 250 -5.14 -11.16 -1.84
C LEU A 250 -3.92 -10.22 -1.87
N VAL A 251 -3.92 -9.15 -1.06
CA VAL A 251 -2.74 -8.27 -0.90
C VAL A 251 -1.57 -9.05 -0.31
N GLN A 252 -1.80 -9.84 0.76
CA GLN A 252 -0.76 -10.71 1.32
C GLN A 252 -0.22 -11.69 0.28
N ARG A 253 -1.11 -12.35 -0.46
CA ARG A 253 -0.75 -13.31 -1.50
C ARG A 253 0.06 -12.69 -2.63
N LEU A 254 -0.34 -11.51 -3.09
CA LEU A 254 0.39 -10.74 -4.10
C LEU A 254 1.78 -10.33 -3.60
N ALA A 255 1.85 -9.78 -2.40
CA ALA A 255 3.10 -9.26 -1.83
C ALA A 255 4.13 -10.38 -1.57
N THR A 256 3.69 -11.58 -1.18
CA THR A 256 4.59 -12.68 -0.80
C THR A 256 4.81 -13.73 -1.88
N GLY A 257 4.00 -13.74 -2.93
CA GLY A 257 4.05 -14.82 -3.93
C GLY A 257 4.26 -14.38 -5.37
N TYR A 258 4.29 -13.08 -5.63
CA TYR A 258 4.37 -12.55 -6.97
C TYR A 258 5.45 -11.45 -7.07
N GLY A 259 5.85 -11.14 -8.30
CA GLY A 259 6.92 -10.20 -8.57
C GLY A 259 8.31 -10.83 -8.51
N SER A 260 9.34 -10.04 -8.77
CA SER A 260 10.75 -10.50 -8.80
C SER A 260 11.44 -10.47 -7.43
N ASP A 261 10.89 -9.73 -6.47
CA ASP A 261 11.43 -9.57 -5.12
C ASP A 261 10.28 -9.53 -4.09
N PRO A 262 9.59 -10.68 -3.88
CA PRO A 262 8.45 -10.76 -2.97
C PRO A 262 8.87 -10.55 -1.51
N PHE A 263 7.91 -10.16 -0.68
CA PHE A 263 8.09 -10.03 0.76
C PHE A 263 8.17 -11.38 1.46
N ASP A 264 8.88 -11.40 2.58
CA ASP A 264 8.81 -12.47 3.54
C ASP A 264 7.65 -12.24 4.53
N SER A 265 7.28 -13.28 5.27
CA SER A 265 6.23 -13.16 6.32
C SER A 265 6.59 -12.15 7.40
N GLY A 266 7.87 -11.88 7.63
CA GLY A 266 8.37 -10.88 8.56
C GLY A 266 8.20 -9.43 8.08
N ASP A 267 7.95 -9.21 6.80
CA ASP A 267 7.65 -7.89 6.23
C ASP A 267 6.15 -7.53 6.35
N LEU A 268 5.32 -8.39 6.95
CA LEU A 268 3.88 -8.21 7.08
C LEU A 268 3.48 -7.85 8.52
N ASP A 269 2.64 -6.84 8.71
CA ASP A 269 1.95 -6.61 9.99
C ASP A 269 0.77 -7.59 10.11
N ALA A 270 1.05 -8.77 10.64
CA ALA A 270 0.07 -9.86 10.75
C ALA A 270 -1.18 -9.46 11.54
N THR A 271 -1.03 -8.63 12.58
CA THR A 271 -2.15 -8.15 13.40
C THR A 271 -3.03 -7.20 12.60
N ASN A 272 -2.46 -6.17 11.98
CA ASN A 272 -3.20 -5.23 11.14
C ASN A 272 -3.94 -5.94 10.01
N LEU A 273 -3.27 -6.85 9.30
CA LEU A 273 -3.84 -7.57 8.16
C LEU A 273 -4.96 -8.54 8.58
N SER A 274 -4.85 -9.17 9.75
CA SER A 274 -5.89 -10.05 10.32
C SER A 274 -7.12 -9.26 10.78
N ASP A 275 -6.90 -8.15 11.47
CA ASP A 275 -7.97 -7.28 11.93
C ASP A 275 -8.70 -6.64 10.74
N PHE A 276 -7.95 -6.26 9.71
CA PHE A 276 -8.50 -5.71 8.48
C PHE A 276 -9.35 -6.77 7.74
N ASP A 277 -8.88 -8.01 7.64
CA ASP A 277 -9.62 -9.11 7.02
C ASP A 277 -10.96 -9.37 7.72
N THR A 278 -10.95 -9.35 9.05
CA THR A 278 -12.15 -9.50 9.88
C THR A 278 -13.14 -8.36 9.65
N ALA A 279 -12.65 -7.13 9.56
CA ALA A 279 -13.48 -5.94 9.37
C ALA A 279 -13.98 -5.78 7.92
N HIS A 280 -13.29 -6.36 6.95
CA HIS A 280 -13.56 -6.23 5.51
C HIS A 280 -13.56 -7.59 4.79
N PRO A 281 -14.53 -8.49 5.11
CA PRO A 281 -14.60 -9.83 4.54
C PRO A 281 -15.24 -9.88 3.14
N GLN A 282 -15.49 -8.73 2.50
CA GLN A 282 -16.13 -8.65 1.20
C GLN A 282 -15.29 -9.36 0.13
N PRO A 283 -15.89 -10.23 -0.69
CA PRO A 283 -15.17 -10.89 -1.77
C PRO A 283 -14.84 -9.91 -2.88
N VAL A 284 -13.62 -10.07 -3.40
CA VAL A 284 -13.09 -9.31 -4.55
C VAL A 284 -12.39 -10.26 -5.50
N GLY A 285 -12.13 -9.80 -6.74
CA GLY A 285 -11.34 -10.56 -7.69
C GLY A 285 -10.69 -9.69 -8.75
N VAL A 286 -9.53 -10.13 -9.23
CA VAL A 286 -8.80 -9.47 -10.31
C VAL A 286 -8.25 -10.50 -11.29
N TYR A 287 -8.36 -10.19 -12.58
CA TYR A 287 -7.84 -10.98 -13.69
C TYR A 287 -6.81 -10.17 -14.47
N LEU A 288 -5.60 -10.72 -14.57
CA LEU A 288 -4.44 -10.04 -15.16
C LEU A 288 -3.96 -10.82 -16.38
N THR A 289 -3.99 -10.16 -17.53
CA THR A 289 -3.52 -10.69 -18.82
C THR A 289 -2.40 -9.83 -19.41
N GLU A 290 -2.08 -8.72 -18.74
CA GLU A 290 -1.08 -7.75 -19.14
C GLU A 290 -0.05 -7.54 -18.02
N ARG A 291 1.06 -6.93 -18.38
CA ARG A 291 2.15 -6.61 -17.47
C ARG A 291 1.74 -5.50 -16.49
N THR A 292 1.32 -5.88 -15.30
CA THR A 292 0.88 -4.96 -14.23
C THR A 292 1.72 -5.20 -12.98
N ASN A 293 2.17 -4.12 -12.34
CA ASN A 293 3.00 -4.23 -11.14
C ASN A 293 2.19 -4.71 -9.93
N VAL A 294 2.81 -5.50 -9.07
CA VAL A 294 2.22 -6.03 -7.82
C VAL A 294 1.66 -4.91 -6.96
N LEU A 295 2.43 -3.84 -6.74
CA LEU A 295 1.98 -2.70 -5.94
C LEU A 295 0.70 -2.05 -6.50
N ALA A 296 0.63 -1.87 -7.82
CA ALA A 296 -0.54 -1.27 -8.46
C ALA A 296 -1.81 -2.13 -8.26
N VAL A 297 -1.68 -3.47 -8.38
CA VAL A 297 -2.80 -4.39 -8.13
C VAL A 297 -3.22 -4.37 -6.66
N CYS A 298 -2.26 -4.39 -5.73
CA CYS A 298 -2.52 -4.28 -4.29
C CYS A 298 -3.27 -2.99 -3.94
N GLN A 299 -2.84 -1.84 -4.49
CA GLN A 299 -3.50 -0.56 -4.29
C GLN A 299 -4.93 -0.56 -4.85
N ALA A 300 -5.15 -1.10 -6.04
CA ALA A 300 -6.47 -1.17 -6.66
C ALA A 300 -7.44 -2.07 -5.87
N LEU A 301 -6.94 -3.21 -5.34
CA LEU A 301 -7.73 -4.06 -4.44
C LEU A 301 -8.07 -3.33 -3.13
N ALA A 302 -7.11 -2.68 -2.49
CA ALA A 302 -7.33 -1.92 -1.26
C ALA A 302 -8.30 -0.76 -1.48
N ALA A 303 -8.16 -0.02 -2.60
CA ALA A 303 -9.05 1.06 -2.99
C ALA A 303 -10.51 0.61 -3.14
N SER A 304 -10.78 -0.67 -3.49
CA SER A 304 -12.13 -1.21 -3.60
C SER A 304 -12.93 -1.11 -2.31
N VAL A 305 -12.28 -1.16 -1.16
CA VAL A 305 -12.90 -0.99 0.16
C VAL A 305 -12.52 0.34 0.82
N GLY A 306 -11.98 1.30 0.07
CA GLY A 306 -11.58 2.62 0.55
C GLY A 306 -10.35 2.61 1.46
N ALA A 307 -9.48 1.62 1.29
CA ALA A 307 -8.21 1.49 1.99
C ALA A 307 -7.01 1.75 1.09
N GLN A 308 -5.83 1.81 1.69
CA GLN A 308 -4.55 2.00 1.03
C GLN A 308 -3.53 1.02 1.59
N VAL A 309 -2.67 0.51 0.72
CA VAL A 309 -1.50 -0.29 1.11
C VAL A 309 -0.39 0.66 1.50
N VAL A 310 0.12 0.51 2.71
CA VAL A 310 1.21 1.34 3.24
C VAL A 310 2.28 0.45 3.86
N MET A 311 3.47 1.03 4.03
CA MET A 311 4.52 0.45 4.86
C MET A 311 4.62 1.24 6.15
N SER A 312 4.70 0.58 7.31
CA SER A 312 5.04 1.26 8.55
C SER A 312 6.49 1.76 8.49
N ALA A 313 6.84 2.73 9.30
CA ALA A 313 8.24 3.18 9.40
C ALA A 313 9.20 2.04 9.76
N THR A 314 8.73 1.01 10.48
CA THR A 314 9.51 -0.18 10.85
C THR A 314 9.48 -1.30 9.80
N GLY A 315 9.05 -0.99 8.57
CA GLY A 315 9.16 -1.89 7.42
C GLY A 315 8.13 -3.01 7.36
N LEU A 316 6.92 -2.80 7.92
CA LEU A 316 5.82 -3.78 7.89
C LEU A 316 4.69 -3.30 6.97
N LEU A 317 4.26 -4.17 6.06
CA LEU A 317 3.13 -3.92 5.15
C LEU A 317 1.81 -3.93 5.94
N ARG A 318 1.00 -2.88 5.74
CA ARG A 318 -0.28 -2.64 6.40
C ARG A 318 -1.36 -2.19 5.43
N LEU A 319 -2.60 -2.38 5.83
CA LEU A 319 -3.78 -1.79 5.17
C LEU A 319 -4.39 -0.73 6.10
N ILE A 320 -4.52 0.49 5.60
CA ILE A 320 -5.13 1.60 6.33
C ILE A 320 -6.33 2.11 5.56
N LYS A 321 -7.48 2.18 6.24
CA LYS A 321 -8.71 2.74 5.69
C LYS A 321 -8.87 4.18 6.17
N LEU A 322 -9.11 5.10 5.23
CA LEU A 322 -9.49 6.46 5.58
C LEU A 322 -10.92 6.48 6.09
N GLY A 323 -11.11 6.97 7.30
CA GLY A 323 -12.43 7.01 7.93
C GLY A 323 -12.48 7.78 9.25
N LEU A 324 -13.67 8.28 9.57
CA LEU A 324 -13.96 8.96 10.82
C LEU A 324 -15.24 8.36 11.44
N PRO A 325 -15.23 8.09 12.76
CA PRO A 325 -14.09 8.21 13.67
C PRO A 325 -12.98 7.19 13.34
N ALA A 326 -11.75 7.59 13.55
CA ALA A 326 -10.62 6.67 13.44
C ALA A 326 -10.59 5.69 14.62
N SER A 327 -10.06 4.49 14.37
CA SER A 327 -9.99 3.42 15.39
C SER A 327 -8.80 3.59 16.33
N GLY A 328 -8.88 2.99 17.52
CA GLY A 328 -7.80 2.90 18.50
C GLY A 328 -7.72 4.09 19.46
N THR A 329 -6.69 4.03 20.32
CA THR A 329 -6.43 5.11 21.31
C THR A 329 -5.96 6.36 20.60
N ALA A 330 -6.64 7.49 20.84
CA ALA A 330 -6.32 8.75 20.17
C ALA A 330 -5.03 9.38 20.69
N VAL A 331 -4.15 9.73 19.76
CA VAL A 331 -2.96 10.56 20.02
C VAL A 331 -3.44 11.96 20.43
N GLN A 332 -2.96 12.43 21.58
CA GLN A 332 -3.35 13.75 22.11
C GLN A 332 -2.45 14.82 21.53
N VAL A 333 -3.05 15.76 20.80
CA VAL A 333 -2.37 16.89 20.16
C VAL A 333 -2.96 18.18 20.70
N ASN A 334 -2.20 18.87 21.53
CA ASN A 334 -2.68 20.06 22.25
C ASN A 334 -1.57 21.10 22.44
N ASP A 335 -1.88 22.22 23.04
CA ASP A 335 -0.95 23.35 23.20
C ASP A 335 0.31 23.00 24.02
N THR A 336 0.35 21.86 24.73
CA THR A 336 1.55 21.38 25.45
C THR A 336 2.42 20.42 24.62
N THR A 337 1.82 19.73 23.65
CA THR A 337 2.53 18.82 22.74
C THR A 337 2.94 19.49 21.45
N MET A 338 2.26 20.57 21.04
CA MET A 338 2.56 21.34 19.84
C MET A 338 3.61 22.41 20.08
N VAL A 339 4.43 22.65 19.08
CA VAL A 339 5.27 23.84 19.00
C VAL A 339 4.38 25.08 18.77
N GLN A 340 4.59 26.12 19.56
CA GLN A 340 3.76 27.33 19.51
C GLN A 340 3.67 27.90 18.10
N LYS A 341 2.44 28.30 17.71
CA LYS A 341 2.13 28.98 16.44
C LYS A 341 2.33 28.15 15.16
N THR A 342 2.50 26.82 15.29
CA THR A 342 2.63 25.94 14.11
C THR A 342 1.30 25.38 13.63
N LEU A 343 0.25 25.41 14.46
CA LEU A 343 -1.08 24.93 14.08
C LEU A 343 -1.66 25.76 12.93
N ALA A 344 -1.98 25.10 11.82
CA ALA A 344 -2.56 25.71 10.63
C ALA A 344 -3.57 24.75 9.97
N ILE A 345 -4.34 25.27 9.04
CA ILE A 345 -5.16 24.47 8.12
C ILE A 345 -4.33 24.27 6.84
N SER A 346 -3.93 23.03 6.55
CA SER A 346 -3.21 22.69 5.33
C SER A 346 -4.14 22.54 4.13
N GLN A 347 -5.35 21.99 4.37
CA GLN A 347 -6.32 21.73 3.31
C GLN A 347 -7.75 21.78 3.83
N ARG A 348 -8.66 22.29 2.99
CA ARG A 348 -10.11 22.08 3.14
C ARG A 348 -10.58 21.15 2.04
N VAL A 349 -11.14 20.00 2.45
CA VAL A 349 -11.62 18.99 1.49
C VAL A 349 -13.04 19.39 1.06
N PRO A 350 -13.29 19.50 -0.25
CA PRO A 350 -14.61 19.90 -0.75
C PRO A 350 -15.67 18.84 -0.44
N VAL A 351 -16.89 19.31 -0.19
CA VAL A 351 -18.07 18.45 0.00
C VAL A 351 -18.44 17.77 -1.31
N ARG A 352 -18.71 16.47 -1.23
CA ARG A 352 -19.26 15.67 -2.34
C ARG A 352 -20.50 14.91 -1.84
N PRO A 353 -21.71 15.33 -2.25
CA PRO A 353 -22.96 14.76 -1.75
C PRO A 353 -23.32 13.41 -2.40
N SER A 354 -22.67 13.06 -3.49
CA SER A 354 -22.95 11.86 -4.27
C SER A 354 -21.68 11.06 -4.56
N VAL A 355 -21.80 9.73 -4.49
CA VAL A 355 -20.76 8.76 -4.86
C VAL A 355 -21.38 7.70 -5.75
N ARG A 356 -20.74 7.39 -6.87
CA ARG A 356 -21.12 6.32 -7.77
C ARG A 356 -19.99 5.30 -7.86
N LEU A 357 -20.27 4.04 -7.50
CA LEU A 357 -19.30 2.96 -7.57
C LEU A 357 -19.62 1.99 -8.68
N GLY A 358 -18.61 1.60 -9.46
CA GLY A 358 -18.62 0.42 -10.31
C GLY A 358 -18.30 -0.83 -9.49
N TYR A 359 -19.03 -1.91 -9.69
CA TYR A 359 -18.81 -3.20 -9.05
C TYR A 359 -19.10 -4.36 -10.01
N CYS A 360 -18.76 -5.58 -9.65
CA CYS A 360 -18.94 -6.79 -10.45
C CYS A 360 -18.45 -6.59 -11.90
N LYS A 361 -17.13 -6.35 -12.02
CA LYS A 361 -16.51 -6.11 -13.34
C LYS A 361 -16.80 -7.27 -14.29
N ASN A 362 -17.37 -6.94 -15.44
CA ASN A 362 -17.43 -7.81 -16.58
C ASN A 362 -16.13 -7.66 -17.39
N TRP A 363 -15.29 -8.68 -17.34
CA TRP A 363 -13.96 -8.63 -17.94
C TRP A 363 -13.97 -8.71 -19.47
N THR A 364 -15.11 -9.18 -20.07
CA THR A 364 -15.29 -9.26 -21.51
C THR A 364 -16.64 -8.72 -21.90
N VAL A 365 -16.70 -7.47 -22.32
CA VAL A 365 -17.95 -6.84 -22.78
C VAL A 365 -18.39 -7.51 -24.09
N GLN A 366 -19.62 -8.00 -24.13
CA GLN A 366 -20.20 -8.71 -25.27
C GLN A 366 -21.54 -8.11 -25.66
N THR A 367 -21.66 -7.69 -26.92
CA THR A 367 -22.91 -7.19 -27.52
C THR A 367 -23.50 -8.18 -28.51
N ALA A 368 -22.70 -9.08 -29.07
CA ALA A 368 -23.09 -10.11 -30.03
C ALA A 368 -23.27 -11.46 -29.32
N LEU A 369 -24.37 -11.59 -28.59
CA LEU A 369 -24.72 -12.83 -27.87
C LEU A 369 -25.59 -13.74 -28.74
N GLN A 370 -25.63 -15.02 -28.40
CA GLN A 370 -26.50 -15.99 -29.08
C GLN A 370 -28.00 -15.62 -28.96
N THR A 371 -28.81 -16.09 -29.90
CA THR A 371 -30.27 -15.94 -29.82
C THR A 371 -30.83 -16.77 -28.65
N GLY A 372 -31.87 -16.24 -27.98
CA GLY A 372 -32.51 -16.94 -26.87
C GLY A 372 -31.97 -16.57 -25.46
N ILE A 373 -30.91 -15.77 -25.39
CA ILE A 373 -30.44 -15.24 -24.07
C ILE A 373 -31.44 -14.17 -23.59
N PRO A 374 -31.88 -14.22 -22.32
CA PRO A 374 -32.79 -13.22 -21.75
C PRO A 374 -32.25 -11.80 -21.88
N ALA A 375 -33.16 -10.81 -22.03
CA ALA A 375 -32.78 -9.41 -22.24
C ALA A 375 -31.95 -8.86 -21.08
N GLU A 376 -32.31 -9.20 -19.84
CA GLU A 376 -31.57 -8.82 -18.61
C GLU A 376 -30.13 -9.32 -18.62
N HIS A 377 -29.86 -10.53 -19.12
CA HIS A 377 -28.51 -11.05 -19.25
C HIS A 377 -27.74 -10.32 -20.36
N LYS A 378 -28.41 -9.98 -21.49
CA LYS A 378 -27.78 -9.18 -22.56
C LYS A 378 -27.34 -7.81 -22.03
N ASP A 379 -28.15 -7.18 -21.19
CA ASP A 379 -27.84 -5.90 -20.58
C ASP A 379 -26.64 -5.98 -19.62
N LEU A 380 -26.49 -7.10 -18.90
CA LEU A 380 -25.33 -7.35 -18.04
C LEU A 380 -24.04 -7.53 -18.86
N TYR A 381 -24.08 -8.36 -19.89
CA TYR A 381 -22.91 -8.62 -20.75
C TYR A 381 -22.48 -7.40 -21.56
N ALA A 382 -23.40 -6.46 -21.87
CA ALA A 382 -23.10 -5.24 -22.61
C ALA A 382 -22.40 -4.15 -21.75
N LYS A 383 -22.38 -4.30 -20.42
CA LYS A 383 -21.79 -3.33 -19.49
C LYS A 383 -20.47 -3.85 -18.95
N GLU A 384 -19.46 -3.01 -18.88
CA GLU A 384 -18.21 -3.36 -18.20
C GLU A 384 -18.37 -3.41 -16.68
N TRP A 385 -19.22 -2.53 -16.15
CA TRP A 385 -19.48 -2.42 -14.71
C TRP A 385 -20.96 -2.33 -14.43
N LEU A 386 -21.41 -3.00 -13.38
CA LEU A 386 -22.64 -2.64 -12.71
C LEU A 386 -22.37 -1.44 -11.80
N THR A 387 -23.37 -0.62 -11.52
CA THR A 387 -23.17 0.59 -10.73
C THR A 387 -24.19 0.73 -9.61
N VAL A 388 -23.74 1.25 -8.49
CA VAL A 388 -24.58 1.76 -7.41
C VAL A 388 -24.27 3.23 -7.20
N THR A 389 -25.29 3.99 -6.77
CA THR A 389 -25.13 5.41 -6.47
C THR A 389 -25.71 5.70 -5.09
N SER A 390 -24.97 6.45 -4.32
CA SER A 390 -25.42 6.94 -3.00
C SER A 390 -25.37 8.46 -2.99
N THR A 391 -26.51 9.11 -2.71
CA THR A 391 -26.67 10.58 -2.78
C THR A 391 -27.34 11.12 -1.53
N ASP A 392 -26.86 12.25 -1.03
CA ASP A 392 -27.52 13.08 -0.02
C ASP A 392 -28.06 14.36 -0.66
N GLY A 393 -29.35 14.34 -1.03
CA GLY A 393 -30.01 15.45 -1.73
C GLY A 393 -30.11 16.73 -0.90
N THR A 394 -30.15 16.62 0.43
CA THR A 394 -30.18 17.77 1.33
C THR A 394 -28.87 18.54 1.26
N VAL A 395 -27.75 17.81 1.30
CA VAL A 395 -26.41 18.39 1.18
C VAL A 395 -26.21 18.97 -0.22
N ALA A 396 -26.60 18.26 -1.27
CA ALA A 396 -26.52 18.77 -2.65
C ALA A 396 -27.24 20.11 -2.81
N THR A 397 -28.45 20.24 -2.26
CA THR A 397 -29.23 21.48 -2.28
C THR A 397 -28.56 22.60 -1.46
N ALA A 398 -28.10 22.29 -0.24
CA ALA A 398 -27.48 23.28 0.64
C ALA A 398 -26.19 23.89 0.04
N TYR A 399 -25.39 23.06 -0.63
CA TYR A 399 -24.15 23.49 -1.28
C TYR A 399 -24.32 23.88 -2.75
N LYS A 400 -25.55 23.81 -3.30
CA LYS A 400 -25.88 24.10 -4.71
C LYS A 400 -25.03 23.28 -5.68
N LEU A 401 -24.84 21.99 -5.38
CA LEU A 401 -24.09 21.05 -6.20
C LEU A 401 -25.06 20.24 -7.06
N SER A 402 -24.86 20.27 -8.37
CA SER A 402 -25.72 19.60 -9.37
C SER A 402 -24.95 18.62 -10.26
N GLU A 403 -23.65 18.47 -10.05
CA GLU A 403 -22.80 17.59 -10.86
C GLU A 403 -23.09 16.11 -10.55
N GLU A 404 -23.19 15.32 -11.62
CA GLU A 404 -23.25 13.86 -11.50
C GLU A 404 -21.90 13.32 -10.99
N ALA A 405 -21.94 12.39 -10.03
CA ALA A 405 -20.72 11.79 -9.51
C ALA A 405 -20.01 10.95 -10.59
N ALA A 406 -18.73 11.22 -10.78
CA ALA A 406 -17.88 10.34 -11.59
C ALA A 406 -17.87 8.93 -10.98
N GLN A 407 -17.84 7.92 -11.84
CA GLN A 407 -17.76 6.54 -11.42
C GLN A 407 -16.36 6.25 -10.83
N GLU A 408 -16.35 5.65 -9.66
CA GLU A 408 -15.17 5.08 -9.01
C GLU A 408 -15.27 3.54 -9.14
N ASP A 409 -14.33 2.91 -9.83
CA ASP A 409 -14.38 1.47 -10.07
C ASP A 409 -13.85 0.68 -8.88
N THR A 410 -14.48 -0.47 -8.60
CA THR A 410 -14.09 -1.36 -7.50
C THR A 410 -14.10 -2.80 -7.95
N TYR A 411 -13.33 -3.65 -7.31
CA TYR A 411 -13.37 -5.10 -7.53
C TYR A 411 -14.36 -5.83 -6.63
N LEU A 412 -15.25 -5.11 -5.94
CA LEU A 412 -16.36 -5.72 -5.18
C LEU A 412 -17.30 -6.49 -6.11
N LEU A 413 -17.81 -7.62 -5.65
CA LEU A 413 -18.65 -8.51 -6.47
C LEU A 413 -20.15 -8.33 -6.22
N LYS A 414 -20.54 -7.96 -4.99
CA LYS A 414 -21.95 -7.92 -4.57
C LYS A 414 -22.50 -6.49 -4.51
N THR A 415 -23.74 -6.32 -4.95
CA THR A 415 -24.45 -5.04 -4.88
C THR A 415 -24.52 -4.49 -3.45
N THR A 416 -24.76 -5.37 -2.45
CA THR A 416 -24.86 -4.99 -1.04
C THR A 416 -23.56 -4.42 -0.51
N ASP A 417 -22.43 -5.01 -0.89
CA ASP A 417 -21.10 -4.57 -0.46
C ASP A 417 -20.74 -3.24 -1.11
N ALA A 418 -21.01 -3.13 -2.42
CA ALA A 418 -20.81 -1.88 -3.16
C ALA A 418 -21.68 -0.74 -2.64
N GLN A 419 -22.96 -1.01 -2.32
CA GLN A 419 -23.87 0.00 -1.75
C GLN A 419 -23.39 0.44 -0.37
N THR A 420 -22.98 -0.48 0.50
CA THR A 420 -22.42 -0.18 1.83
C THR A 420 -21.17 0.71 1.72
N GLU A 421 -20.27 0.41 0.79
CA GLU A 421 -19.07 1.22 0.59
C GLU A 421 -19.41 2.59 -0.05
N ALA A 422 -20.37 2.65 -0.97
CA ALA A 422 -20.85 3.93 -1.54
C ALA A 422 -21.46 4.83 -0.47
N ASP A 423 -22.28 4.26 0.41
CA ASP A 423 -22.89 4.97 1.56
C ASP A 423 -21.82 5.50 2.51
N ARG A 424 -20.83 4.67 2.85
CA ARG A 424 -19.70 5.06 3.70
C ARG A 424 -18.89 6.21 3.09
N ARG A 425 -18.54 6.12 1.79
CA ARG A 425 -17.80 7.18 1.09
C ARG A 425 -18.61 8.47 1.02
N ARG A 426 -19.92 8.38 0.73
CA ARG A 426 -20.82 9.54 0.77
C ARG A 426 -20.82 10.17 2.16
N ASP A 427 -21.00 9.39 3.21
CA ASP A 427 -21.07 9.90 4.59
C ASP A 427 -19.77 10.58 5.03
N LEU A 428 -18.62 10.07 4.58
CA LEU A 428 -17.33 10.70 4.81
C LEU A 428 -17.21 12.04 4.04
N ARG A 429 -17.71 12.10 2.79
CA ARG A 429 -17.48 13.21 1.85
C ARG A 429 -18.61 14.26 1.87
N LYS A 430 -19.77 13.97 2.42
CA LYS A 430 -20.91 14.91 2.51
C LYS A 430 -20.73 16.04 3.53
N VAL A 431 -19.73 15.94 4.40
CA VAL A 431 -19.37 16.95 5.40
C VAL A 431 -18.10 17.65 4.97
N ALA A 432 -18.05 18.98 5.16
CA ALA A 432 -16.83 19.74 4.92
C ALA A 432 -15.75 19.27 5.89
N ARG A 433 -14.67 18.73 5.34
CA ARG A 433 -13.54 18.20 6.10
C ARG A 433 -12.38 19.17 6.10
N THR A 434 -11.59 19.11 7.15
CA THR A 434 -10.42 19.98 7.30
C THR A 434 -9.21 19.11 7.64
N VAL A 435 -8.09 19.40 7.00
CA VAL A 435 -6.79 18.84 7.37
C VAL A 435 -6.03 19.91 8.14
N TYR A 436 -5.74 19.63 9.39
CA TYR A 436 -4.90 20.49 10.22
C TYR A 436 -3.47 19.98 10.18
N THR A 437 -2.53 20.89 10.14
CA THR A 437 -1.10 20.61 10.26
C THR A 437 -0.53 21.29 11.49
N CYS A 438 0.40 20.62 12.16
CA CYS A 438 1.16 21.21 13.26
C CYS A 438 2.49 20.46 13.46
N THR A 439 3.50 21.20 13.94
CA THR A 439 4.74 20.63 14.45
C THR A 439 4.59 20.28 15.92
N ASN A 440 5.04 19.11 16.31
CA ASN A 440 4.93 18.63 17.67
C ASN A 440 6.31 18.34 18.28
N TYR A 441 6.36 18.33 19.60
CA TYR A 441 7.48 17.82 20.36
C TYR A 441 7.53 16.28 20.31
N ALA A 442 8.46 15.68 21.01
CA ALA A 442 8.70 14.25 21.02
C ALA A 442 7.48 13.38 21.44
N ASP A 443 6.46 13.97 22.05
CA ASP A 443 5.26 13.28 22.55
C ASP A 443 4.56 12.43 21.47
N VAL A 444 4.63 12.86 20.23
CA VAL A 444 3.99 12.17 19.09
C VAL A 444 4.98 11.43 18.17
N MET A 445 6.23 11.25 18.62
CA MET A 445 7.30 10.61 17.82
C MET A 445 6.95 9.19 17.37
N LEU A 446 6.17 8.47 18.16
CA LEU A 446 5.78 7.09 17.90
C LEU A 446 4.38 6.97 17.30
N ALA A 447 3.73 8.09 16.95
CA ALA A 447 2.46 8.05 16.23
C ALA A 447 2.67 7.46 14.83
N GLU A 448 1.64 6.79 14.30
CA GLU A 448 1.68 6.14 12.99
C GLU A 448 0.56 6.67 12.09
N LEU A 449 0.72 6.49 10.77
CA LEU A 449 -0.35 6.76 9.83
C LEU A 449 -1.62 5.98 10.20
N GLY A 450 -2.77 6.62 10.03
CA GLY A 450 -4.06 6.00 10.34
C GLY A 450 -4.46 6.06 11.81
N ASN A 451 -3.54 6.41 12.74
CA ASN A 451 -3.90 6.54 14.15
C ASN A 451 -5.01 7.58 14.35
N ALA A 452 -5.89 7.30 15.31
CA ALA A 452 -6.80 8.30 15.82
C ALA A 452 -6.03 9.45 16.49
N ALA A 453 -6.51 10.67 16.34
CA ALA A 453 -5.95 11.84 17.01
C ALA A 453 -7.06 12.71 17.59
N THR A 454 -6.77 13.38 18.71
CA THR A 454 -7.63 14.43 19.26
C THR A 454 -6.87 15.74 19.27
N LEU A 455 -7.34 16.69 18.49
CA LEU A 455 -6.79 18.05 18.41
C LEU A 455 -7.50 18.95 19.40
N THR A 456 -6.75 19.60 20.30
CA THR A 456 -7.28 20.58 21.25
C THR A 456 -6.47 21.86 21.21
N SER A 457 -7.10 22.99 20.89
CA SER A 457 -6.46 24.31 20.89
C SER A 457 -7.53 25.40 21.05
N ALA A 458 -7.14 26.55 21.56
CA ALA A 458 -8.00 27.72 21.61
C ALA A 458 -8.33 28.32 20.23
N ARG A 459 -7.67 27.85 19.16
CA ARG A 459 -7.84 28.36 17.78
C ARG A 459 -8.71 27.41 16.96
N PHE A 460 -9.24 27.92 15.84
CA PHE A 460 -9.95 27.16 14.78
C PHE A 460 -11.17 26.35 15.27
N GLY A 461 -11.75 26.71 16.44
CA GLY A 461 -12.89 25.98 16.99
C GLY A 461 -12.53 24.64 17.67
N LEU A 462 -11.25 24.41 17.97
CA LEU A 462 -10.75 23.15 18.53
C LEU A 462 -10.77 23.09 20.07
N SER A 463 -11.33 24.08 20.76
CA SER A 463 -11.29 24.18 22.24
C SER A 463 -12.01 23.03 22.96
N GLY A 464 -12.99 22.39 22.32
CA GLY A 464 -13.71 21.23 22.84
C GLY A 464 -13.03 19.88 22.52
N GLY A 465 -11.93 19.88 21.83
CA GLY A 465 -11.31 18.68 21.28
C GLY A 465 -12.05 18.19 20.01
N VAL A 466 -11.33 18.03 18.93
CA VAL A 466 -11.86 17.49 17.66
C VAL A 466 -11.13 16.21 17.32
N SER A 467 -11.89 15.13 17.11
CA SER A 467 -11.35 13.83 16.72
C SER A 467 -11.04 13.81 15.24
N GLY A 468 -9.93 13.19 14.89
CA GLY A 468 -9.48 13.03 13.51
C GLY A 468 -8.62 11.78 13.32
N GLN A 469 -8.11 11.62 12.11
CA GLN A 469 -7.17 10.57 11.72
C GLN A 469 -5.86 11.19 11.23
N ILE A 470 -4.73 10.66 11.67
CA ILE A 470 -3.41 11.09 11.18
C ILE A 470 -3.24 10.60 9.74
N VAL A 471 -3.08 11.53 8.81
CA VAL A 471 -2.95 11.25 7.37
C VAL A 471 -1.58 11.57 6.79
N ALA A 472 -0.76 12.33 7.51
CA ALA A 472 0.65 12.51 7.17
C ALA A 472 1.49 12.68 8.44
N ILE A 473 2.72 12.17 8.37
CA ILE A 473 3.72 12.30 9.44
C ILE A 473 5.06 12.57 8.81
N SER A 474 5.79 13.54 9.37
CA SER A 474 7.18 13.83 9.05
C SER A 474 7.98 13.86 10.35
N ARG A 475 8.87 12.88 10.56
CA ARG A 475 9.67 12.73 11.77
C ARG A 475 11.09 13.21 11.53
N ASP A 476 11.48 14.31 12.15
CA ASP A 476 12.86 14.75 12.21
C ASP A 476 13.54 14.11 13.42
N LEU A 477 14.34 13.09 13.17
CA LEU A 477 15.02 12.33 14.22
C LEU A 477 16.15 13.13 14.88
N MET A 478 16.78 14.04 14.17
CA MET A 478 17.87 14.89 14.69
C MET A 478 17.33 15.96 15.63
N ALA A 479 16.25 16.63 15.23
CA ALA A 479 15.61 17.68 16.03
C ALA A 479 14.66 17.15 17.10
N ALA A 480 14.26 15.86 17.04
CA ALA A 480 13.18 15.27 17.81
C ALA A 480 11.88 16.09 17.68
N ARG A 481 11.49 16.34 16.45
CA ARG A 481 10.25 17.04 16.06
C ARG A 481 9.44 16.17 15.13
N VAL A 482 8.13 16.36 15.19
CA VAL A 482 7.20 15.63 14.34
C VAL A 482 6.16 16.59 13.77
N ASP A 483 6.14 16.72 12.46
CA ASP A 483 5.04 17.36 11.77
C ASP A 483 3.97 16.31 11.50
N ILE A 484 2.72 16.64 11.81
CA ILE A 484 1.58 15.77 11.51
C ILE A 484 0.52 16.53 10.73
N GLU A 485 -0.22 15.78 9.90
CA GLU A 485 -1.49 16.24 9.36
C GLU A 485 -2.61 15.36 9.88
N VAL A 486 -3.66 16.01 10.38
CA VAL A 486 -4.84 15.34 10.94
C VAL A 486 -6.07 15.72 10.13
N TYR A 487 -6.70 14.71 9.54
CA TYR A 487 -7.96 14.81 8.82
C TYR A 487 -9.12 14.71 9.80
N THR A 488 -10.03 15.72 9.81
CA THR A 488 -11.12 15.85 10.76
C THR A 488 -12.49 16.02 10.09
#